data_b0524297e569a510d894ce4d79d7b174
#
_entry.id   b0524297e569a510d894ce4d79d7b174
#
_cell.length_a   1.000
_cell.length_b   1.000
_cell.length_c   1.000
_cell.angle_alpha   90.00
_cell.angle_beta   90.00
_cell.angle_gamma   90.00
#
_symmetry.space_group_name_H-M   'P 1'
#
loop_
_entity.id
_entity.type
_entity.pdbx_description
1 polymer ?
#
loop_
_entity_poly.entity_id
_entity_poly.type
_entity_poly.pdbx_seq_one_letter_code
_entity_poly.pdbx_strand_id
1 'polypeptide(L)'
;MRLVAFVAVALALLGGVLGFGRISDDADLSMGLTVAWFGLVFVAAVGLVVWRRALLVPLALGYLSIAVAVGIFVVAPTLIDRRVDERVVTGRPASESPRTGNVEVAAGSFRPLAHSGTGNAAVVRLRNGERKLTLTEFETSSGPDLRVYLSTGDPAGGEDLGDFEDLGGLKGNIGNQQYMLPDGVDLGRYSTVVVWCRAFSVAFTSAALERA
;
A
#
# COMPACT_ATOMS: atom_id res chain seq x y z
N MET A 1 -31.89 19.72 13.49
CA MET A 1 -32.03 19.43 12.05
C MET A 1 -30.75 19.71 11.24
N ARG A 2 -30.11 20.89 11.32
CA ARG A 2 -28.89 21.22 10.51
C ARG A 2 -27.71 20.31 10.83
N LEU A 3 -27.41 20.07 12.11
CA LEU A 3 -26.33 19.17 12.53
C LEU A 3 -26.60 17.71 12.09
N VAL A 4 -27.84 17.26 12.20
CA VAL A 4 -28.25 15.91 11.78
C VAL A 4 -28.04 15.74 10.27
N ALA A 5 -28.40 16.73 9.46
CA ALA A 5 -28.20 16.68 8.00
C ALA A 5 -26.70 16.64 7.63
N PHE A 6 -25.85 17.43 8.29
CA PHE A 6 -24.40 17.39 8.14
C PHE A 6 -23.84 15.99 8.46
N VAL A 7 -24.16 15.47 9.64
CA VAL A 7 -23.67 14.15 10.10
C VAL A 7 -24.18 13.03 9.19
N ALA A 8 -25.44 13.07 8.76
CA ALA A 8 -26.02 12.03 7.91
C ALA A 8 -25.31 11.94 6.54
N VAL A 9 -25.03 13.08 5.89
CA VAL A 9 -24.28 13.09 4.63
C VAL A 9 -22.85 12.61 4.82
N ALA A 10 -22.17 13.08 5.86
CA ALA A 10 -20.80 12.66 6.16
C ALA A 10 -20.72 11.15 6.41
N LEU A 11 -21.63 10.59 7.19
CA LEU A 11 -21.68 9.14 7.46
C LEU A 11 -22.05 8.33 6.20
N ALA A 12 -22.97 8.84 5.37
CA ALA A 12 -23.31 8.17 4.12
C ALA A 12 -22.11 8.08 3.18
N LEU A 13 -21.37 9.18 2.99
CA LEU A 13 -20.19 9.19 2.14
C LEU A 13 -19.07 8.30 2.70
N LEU A 14 -18.79 8.40 4.00
CA LEU A 14 -17.79 7.57 4.68
C LEU A 14 -18.14 6.07 4.60
N GLY A 15 -19.41 5.74 4.77
CA GLY A 15 -19.93 4.36 4.65
C GLY A 15 -19.71 3.77 3.26
N GLY A 16 -19.86 4.58 2.20
CA GLY A 16 -19.53 4.17 0.84
C GLY A 16 -18.04 3.85 0.65
N VAL A 17 -17.15 4.76 1.08
CA VAL A 17 -15.70 4.56 0.97
C VAL A 17 -15.26 3.30 1.71
N LEU A 18 -15.72 3.09 2.94
CA LEU A 18 -15.33 1.94 3.76
C LEU A 18 -16.03 0.64 3.34
N GLY A 19 -17.25 0.74 2.78
CA GLY A 19 -18.05 -0.42 2.40
C GLY A 19 -17.59 -1.05 1.08
N PHE A 20 -17.44 -0.25 0.04
CA PHE A 20 -17.11 -0.79 -1.29
C PHE A 20 -15.69 -1.35 -1.37
N GLY A 21 -14.73 -0.82 -0.61
CA GLY A 21 -13.39 -1.40 -0.49
C GLY A 21 -13.34 -2.76 0.22
N ARG A 22 -14.49 -3.27 0.73
CA ARG A 22 -14.62 -4.59 1.35
C ARG A 22 -15.52 -5.56 0.59
N ILE A 23 -16.27 -5.07 -0.41
CA ILE A 23 -17.26 -5.87 -1.13
C ILE A 23 -16.65 -6.54 -2.37
N SER A 24 -15.62 -5.95 -2.94
CA SER A 24 -14.98 -6.46 -4.15
C SER A 24 -13.46 -6.41 -4.00
N ASP A 25 -12.81 -7.50 -4.33
CA ASP A 25 -11.35 -7.62 -4.45
C ASP A 25 -10.84 -6.96 -5.75
N ASP A 26 -11.74 -6.57 -6.66
CA ASP A 26 -11.44 -5.81 -7.87
C ASP A 26 -11.39 -4.32 -7.56
N ALA A 27 -10.17 -3.75 -7.65
CA ALA A 27 -9.91 -2.34 -7.33
C ALA A 27 -10.64 -1.37 -8.27
N ASP A 28 -10.75 -1.71 -9.56
CA ASP A 28 -11.43 -0.86 -10.54
C ASP A 28 -12.94 -0.83 -10.30
N LEU A 29 -13.53 -1.98 -9.96
CA LEU A 29 -14.93 -2.08 -9.62
C LEU A 29 -15.24 -1.36 -8.31
N SER A 30 -14.44 -1.53 -7.26
CA SER A 30 -14.63 -0.87 -5.97
C SER A 30 -14.50 0.66 -6.07
N MET A 31 -13.56 1.14 -6.87
CA MET A 31 -13.39 2.56 -7.16
C MET A 31 -14.58 3.11 -7.97
N GLY A 32 -15.01 2.39 -9.00
CA GLY A 32 -16.20 2.75 -9.79
C GLY A 32 -17.47 2.85 -8.94
N LEU A 33 -17.69 1.89 -8.05
CA LEU A 33 -18.83 1.89 -7.11
C LEU A 33 -18.74 3.06 -6.12
N THR A 34 -17.56 3.40 -5.62
CA THR A 34 -17.34 4.54 -4.74
C THR A 34 -17.67 5.86 -5.44
N VAL A 35 -17.20 6.06 -6.67
CA VAL A 35 -17.51 7.26 -7.47
C VAL A 35 -19.00 7.37 -7.76
N ALA A 36 -19.63 6.27 -8.17
CA ALA A 36 -21.08 6.24 -8.41
C ALA A 36 -21.89 6.58 -7.15
N TRP A 37 -21.45 6.07 -5.99
CA TRP A 37 -22.08 6.38 -4.69
C TRP A 37 -21.96 7.86 -4.32
N PHE A 38 -20.81 8.47 -4.50
CA PHE A 38 -20.64 9.92 -4.29
C PHE A 38 -21.57 10.72 -5.18
N GLY A 39 -21.70 10.32 -6.46
CA GLY A 39 -22.65 10.94 -7.40
C GLY A 39 -24.09 10.82 -6.92
N LEU A 40 -24.50 9.64 -6.44
CA LEU A 40 -25.87 9.38 -5.95
C LEU A 40 -26.18 10.20 -4.69
N VAL A 41 -25.25 10.26 -3.72
CA VAL A 41 -25.40 11.07 -2.50
C VAL A 41 -25.44 12.55 -2.86
N PHE A 42 -24.66 13.00 -3.85
CA PHE A 42 -24.70 14.38 -4.36
C PHE A 42 -26.08 14.73 -4.94
N VAL A 43 -26.62 13.89 -5.82
CA VAL A 43 -27.94 14.11 -6.42
C VAL A 43 -29.04 14.14 -5.34
N ALA A 44 -29.00 13.24 -4.37
CA ALA A 44 -29.93 13.22 -3.25
C ALA A 44 -29.83 14.50 -2.39
N ALA A 45 -28.60 14.98 -2.12
CA ALA A 45 -28.36 16.22 -1.38
C ALA A 45 -28.91 17.44 -2.15
N VAL A 46 -28.68 17.51 -3.46
CA VAL A 46 -29.24 18.59 -4.32
C VAL A 46 -30.77 18.56 -4.29
N GLY A 47 -31.39 17.39 -4.46
CA GLY A 47 -32.87 17.24 -4.36
C GLY A 47 -33.40 17.74 -3.01
N LEU A 48 -32.73 17.42 -1.92
CA LEU A 48 -33.11 17.84 -0.58
C LEU A 48 -32.95 19.37 -0.39
N VAL A 49 -31.91 19.97 -0.97
CA VAL A 49 -31.70 21.43 -0.97
C VAL A 49 -32.77 22.15 -1.78
N VAL A 50 -33.16 21.62 -2.95
CA VAL A 50 -34.27 22.17 -3.76
C VAL A 50 -35.55 22.20 -2.94
N TRP A 51 -35.80 21.13 -2.19
CA TRP A 51 -37.01 21.07 -1.31
C TRP A 51 -36.89 21.95 -0.06
N ARG A 52 -35.69 22.01 0.57
CA ARG A 52 -35.45 22.77 1.81
C ARG A 52 -34.13 23.57 1.72
N ARG A 53 -34.16 24.77 1.19
CA ARG A 53 -32.99 25.65 1.01
C ARG A 53 -32.17 25.89 2.28
N ALA A 54 -32.81 25.81 3.47
CA ALA A 54 -32.11 25.92 4.77
C ALA A 54 -31.09 24.82 5.03
N LEU A 55 -31.11 23.72 4.25
CA LEU A 55 -30.15 22.61 4.35
C LEU A 55 -28.95 22.77 3.43
N LEU A 56 -28.89 23.78 2.56
CA LEU A 56 -27.77 24.02 1.65
C LEU A 56 -26.42 24.00 2.39
N VAL A 57 -26.28 24.86 3.40
CA VAL A 57 -25.01 25.02 4.11
C VAL A 57 -24.58 23.73 4.84
N PRO A 58 -25.42 23.08 5.67
CA PRO A 58 -24.99 21.88 6.38
C PRO A 58 -24.71 20.70 5.44
N LEU A 59 -25.45 20.52 4.35
CA LEU A 59 -25.21 19.46 3.39
C LEU A 59 -23.95 19.72 2.57
N ALA A 60 -23.72 20.97 2.11
CA ALA A 60 -22.53 21.36 1.40
C ALA A 60 -21.27 21.20 2.27
N LEU A 61 -21.31 21.62 3.54
CA LEU A 61 -20.18 21.43 4.47
C LEU A 61 -19.92 19.94 4.74
N GLY A 62 -20.96 19.12 4.93
CA GLY A 62 -20.80 17.68 5.14
C GLY A 62 -20.21 16.99 3.93
N TYR A 63 -20.65 17.30 2.73
CA TYR A 63 -20.11 16.75 1.50
C TYR A 63 -18.65 17.20 1.28
N LEU A 64 -18.41 18.52 1.39
CA LEU A 64 -17.08 19.10 1.14
C LEU A 64 -16.03 18.56 2.13
N SER A 65 -16.36 18.42 3.41
CA SER A 65 -15.41 17.92 4.41
C SER A 65 -14.96 16.49 4.11
N ILE A 66 -15.87 15.61 3.70
CA ILE A 66 -15.51 14.24 3.33
C ILE A 66 -14.78 14.19 1.98
N ALA A 67 -15.24 14.98 0.99
CA ALA A 67 -14.56 15.03 -0.30
C ALA A 67 -13.10 15.53 -0.17
N VAL A 68 -12.86 16.53 0.66
CA VAL A 68 -11.51 17.04 0.97
C VAL A 68 -10.70 15.98 1.71
N ALA A 69 -11.29 15.30 2.70
CA ALA A 69 -10.59 14.23 3.43
C ALA A 69 -10.19 13.08 2.47
N VAL A 70 -11.11 12.61 1.62
CA VAL A 70 -10.81 11.58 0.60
C VAL A 70 -9.74 12.08 -0.37
N GLY A 71 -9.84 13.34 -0.84
CA GLY A 71 -8.84 13.95 -1.70
C GLY A 71 -7.43 13.95 -1.07
N ILE A 72 -7.32 14.29 0.21
CA ILE A 72 -6.03 14.38 0.90
C ILE A 72 -5.48 12.97 1.27
N PHE A 73 -6.32 12.10 1.82
CA PHE A 73 -5.85 10.84 2.42
C PHE A 73 -5.88 9.64 1.46
N VAL A 74 -6.67 9.70 0.40
CA VAL A 74 -6.79 8.62 -0.58
C VAL A 74 -6.20 9.03 -1.93
N VAL A 75 -6.65 10.16 -2.50
CA VAL A 75 -6.27 10.55 -3.87
C VAL A 75 -4.86 11.15 -3.91
N ALA A 76 -4.53 12.10 -3.04
CA ALA A 76 -3.23 12.76 -3.10
C ALA A 76 -2.03 11.78 -2.99
N PRO A 77 -2.04 10.76 -2.11
CA PRO A 77 -0.95 9.79 -2.04
C PRO A 77 -0.80 8.92 -3.30
N THR A 78 -1.83 8.80 -4.14
CA THR A 78 -1.73 8.06 -5.42
C THR A 78 -1.14 8.89 -6.55
N LEU A 79 -1.03 10.21 -6.37
CA LEU A 79 -0.56 11.14 -7.39
C LEU A 79 0.82 11.73 -7.08
N ILE A 80 1.35 11.50 -5.88
CA ILE A 80 2.59 12.14 -5.42
C ILE A 80 3.65 11.07 -5.22
N ASP A 81 4.71 11.13 -6.03
CA ASP A 81 5.88 10.29 -5.84
C ASP A 81 6.67 10.72 -4.59
N ARG A 82 7.05 9.74 -3.81
CA ARG A 82 7.90 9.91 -2.64
C ARG A 82 9.24 9.23 -2.88
N ARG A 83 10.27 10.02 -3.09
CA ARG A 83 11.65 9.52 -3.25
C ARG A 83 12.33 9.40 -1.89
N VAL A 84 12.97 8.24 -1.68
CA VAL A 84 13.80 7.95 -0.51
C VAL A 84 15.12 7.38 -1.00
N ASP A 85 16.23 7.84 -0.45
CA ASP A 85 17.55 7.34 -0.78
C ASP A 85 18.35 7.10 0.51
N GLU A 86 18.04 6.00 1.18
CA GLU A 86 18.78 5.55 2.35
C GLU A 86 20.10 4.92 1.93
N ARG A 87 21.12 5.10 2.75
CA ARG A 87 22.35 4.31 2.61
C ARG A 87 22.07 2.87 3.08
N VAL A 88 21.66 2.03 2.14
CA VAL A 88 21.36 0.62 2.43
C VAL A 88 22.63 -0.18 2.72
N VAL A 89 22.51 -1.18 3.58
CA VAL A 89 23.59 -2.12 3.82
C VAL A 89 23.75 -3.05 2.61
N THR A 90 24.98 -3.38 2.28
CA THR A 90 25.28 -4.35 1.23
C THR A 90 26.00 -5.55 1.83
N GLY A 91 25.81 -6.72 1.23
CA GLY A 91 26.51 -7.96 1.53
C GLY A 91 27.22 -8.49 0.29
N ARG A 92 28.12 -9.43 0.47
CA ARG A 92 28.63 -10.26 -0.62
C ARG A 92 27.84 -11.57 -0.65
N PRO A 93 27.65 -12.20 -1.80
CA PRO A 93 27.04 -13.53 -1.88
C PRO A 93 27.71 -14.51 -0.90
N ALA A 94 26.92 -15.39 -0.31
CA ALA A 94 27.44 -16.34 0.70
C ALA A 94 28.61 -17.19 0.18
N SER A 95 28.61 -17.49 -1.13
CA SER A 95 29.66 -18.22 -1.83
C SER A 95 31.01 -17.48 -1.90
N GLU A 96 30.98 -16.14 -1.81
CA GLU A 96 32.19 -15.29 -1.95
C GLU A 96 32.54 -14.56 -0.65
N SER A 97 31.79 -14.80 0.43
CA SER A 97 31.89 -13.99 1.64
C SER A 97 33.01 -14.47 2.57
N PRO A 98 33.98 -13.59 2.91
CA PRO A 98 34.89 -13.88 4.02
C PRO A 98 34.09 -13.90 5.33
N ARG A 99 34.51 -14.76 6.29
CA ARG A 99 33.82 -14.98 7.58
C ARG A 99 33.55 -13.74 8.44
N THR A 100 33.97 -12.56 8.01
CA THR A 100 33.96 -11.29 8.79
C THR A 100 33.17 -10.15 8.17
N GLY A 101 32.40 -10.38 7.08
CA GLY A 101 31.62 -9.34 6.38
C GLY A 101 30.12 -9.45 6.59
N ASN A 102 29.36 -8.49 6.04
CA ASN A 102 27.95 -8.67 5.80
C ASN A 102 27.76 -9.65 4.64
N VAL A 103 26.77 -10.52 4.75
CA VAL A 103 26.50 -11.60 3.80
C VAL A 103 25.11 -11.42 3.20
N GLU A 104 25.03 -11.37 1.89
CA GLU A 104 23.77 -11.49 1.18
C GLU A 104 23.32 -12.96 1.23
N VAL A 105 22.17 -13.20 1.82
CA VAL A 105 21.65 -14.57 2.04
C VAL A 105 20.52 -14.94 1.10
N ALA A 106 19.85 -13.93 0.52
CA ALA A 106 18.85 -14.12 -0.52
C ALA A 106 18.69 -12.82 -1.32
N ALA A 107 18.39 -12.91 -2.60
CA ALA A 107 18.14 -11.77 -3.47
C ALA A 107 17.12 -12.10 -4.56
N GLY A 108 16.49 -11.06 -5.13
CA GLY A 108 15.56 -11.19 -6.24
C GLY A 108 15.26 -9.83 -6.87
N SER A 109 14.73 -9.84 -8.08
CA SER A 109 14.33 -8.63 -8.79
C SER A 109 12.83 -8.44 -8.73
N PHE A 110 12.38 -7.20 -8.58
CA PHE A 110 10.96 -6.85 -8.61
C PHE A 110 10.38 -7.03 -10.01
N ARG A 111 9.16 -7.55 -10.04
CA ARG A 111 8.36 -7.70 -11.25
C ARG A 111 7.01 -7.02 -11.06
N PRO A 112 6.43 -6.46 -12.13
CA PRO A 112 5.11 -5.84 -12.09
C PRO A 112 4.03 -6.89 -11.79
N LEU A 113 3.01 -6.46 -11.01
CA LEU A 113 1.76 -7.19 -10.80
C LEU A 113 0.59 -6.29 -11.23
N ALA A 114 -0.24 -5.80 -10.29
CA ALA A 114 -1.28 -4.83 -10.62
C ALA A 114 -0.70 -3.46 -11.03
N HIS A 115 0.52 -3.15 -10.59
CA HIS A 115 1.22 -1.91 -10.92
C HIS A 115 2.66 -2.19 -11.41
N SER A 116 3.31 -1.15 -11.94
CA SER A 116 4.73 -1.22 -12.31
C SER A 116 5.58 -1.53 -11.06
N GLY A 117 6.67 -2.25 -11.26
CA GLY A 117 7.65 -2.51 -10.22
C GLY A 117 8.97 -2.92 -10.83
N THR A 118 10.05 -2.23 -10.42
CA THR A 118 11.42 -2.50 -10.83
C THR A 118 12.38 -2.38 -9.65
N GLY A 119 13.63 -2.76 -9.86
CA GLY A 119 14.67 -2.76 -8.84
C GLY A 119 14.90 -4.13 -8.22
N ASN A 120 15.68 -4.17 -7.14
CA ASN A 120 16.11 -5.41 -6.53
C ASN A 120 15.78 -5.43 -5.03
N ALA A 121 15.46 -6.61 -4.53
CA ALA A 121 15.33 -6.92 -3.11
C ALA A 121 16.47 -7.85 -2.70
N ALA A 122 17.13 -7.58 -1.57
CA ALA A 122 18.12 -8.49 -1.02
C ALA A 122 18.00 -8.57 0.51
N VAL A 123 18.17 -9.77 1.04
CA VAL A 123 18.29 -9.96 2.48
C VAL A 123 19.77 -10.06 2.85
N VAL A 124 20.22 -9.11 3.65
CA VAL A 124 21.61 -9.01 4.10
C VAL A 124 21.69 -9.34 5.59
N ARG A 125 22.48 -10.37 5.93
CA ARG A 125 22.84 -10.68 7.31
C ARG A 125 24.07 -9.86 7.71
N LEU A 126 23.92 -9.08 8.77
CA LEU A 126 24.96 -8.25 9.34
C LEU A 126 25.93 -9.08 10.21
N ARG A 127 27.08 -8.50 10.54
CA ARG A 127 28.08 -9.13 11.41
C ARG A 127 27.56 -9.46 12.82
N ASN A 128 26.62 -8.69 13.33
CA ASN A 128 25.97 -8.92 14.63
C ASN A 128 24.86 -9.99 14.58
N GLY A 129 24.61 -10.58 13.41
CA GLY A 129 23.57 -11.60 13.20
C GLY A 129 22.21 -11.04 12.78
N GLU A 130 21.95 -9.75 12.94
CA GLU A 130 20.72 -9.11 12.46
C GLU A 130 20.59 -9.25 10.94
N ARG A 131 19.34 -9.26 10.46
CA ARG A 131 19.04 -9.31 9.02
C ARG A 131 18.26 -8.08 8.60
N LYS A 132 18.59 -7.57 7.44
CA LYS A 132 17.88 -6.46 6.81
C LYS A 132 17.44 -6.84 5.40
N LEU A 133 16.22 -6.50 5.06
CA LEU A 133 15.77 -6.43 3.68
C LEU A 133 16.18 -5.07 3.13
N THR A 134 16.87 -5.06 2.00
CA THR A 134 17.23 -3.85 1.25
C THR A 134 16.51 -3.84 -0.07
N LEU A 135 15.93 -2.71 -0.43
CA LEU A 135 15.39 -2.43 -1.76
C LEU A 135 16.34 -1.43 -2.43
N THR A 136 16.85 -1.77 -3.61
CA THR A 136 17.80 -0.95 -4.37
C THR A 136 17.29 -0.69 -5.77
N GLU A 137 17.52 0.54 -6.27
CA GLU A 137 17.00 1.00 -7.57
C GLU A 137 15.49 0.75 -7.70
N PHE A 138 14.81 0.76 -6.56
CA PHE A 138 13.41 0.41 -6.45
C PHE A 138 12.53 1.53 -7.01
N GLU A 139 11.55 1.14 -7.81
CA GLU A 139 10.50 2.03 -8.30
C GLU A 139 9.19 1.26 -8.45
N THR A 140 8.09 1.87 -7.99
CA THR A 140 6.72 1.40 -8.21
C THR A 140 5.77 2.59 -8.30
N SER A 141 4.51 2.36 -8.65
CA SER A 141 3.48 3.40 -8.59
C SER A 141 3.25 3.85 -7.15
N SER A 142 2.84 5.10 -6.97
CA SER A 142 2.40 5.62 -5.66
C SER A 142 1.03 5.07 -5.27
N GLY A 143 0.76 4.99 -3.97
CA GLY A 143 -0.50 4.45 -3.44
C GLY A 143 -0.77 4.93 -2.01
N PRO A 144 -2.04 4.85 -1.53
CA PRO A 144 -2.44 5.48 -0.27
C PRO A 144 -1.92 4.79 0.99
N ASP A 145 -1.69 3.48 0.96
CA ASP A 145 -1.21 2.70 2.11
C ASP A 145 -0.38 1.50 1.63
N LEU A 146 0.79 1.80 1.07
CA LEU A 146 1.73 0.79 0.61
C LEU A 146 2.55 0.24 1.77
N ARG A 147 2.63 -1.08 1.86
CA ARG A 147 3.37 -1.81 2.88
C ARG A 147 4.34 -2.80 2.25
N VAL A 148 5.41 -3.10 2.96
CA VAL A 148 6.37 -4.12 2.55
C VAL A 148 6.11 -5.37 3.37
N TYR A 149 5.74 -6.44 2.70
CA TYR A 149 5.52 -7.75 3.30
C TYR A 149 6.60 -8.74 2.86
N LEU A 150 6.94 -9.65 3.75
CA LEU A 150 7.67 -10.85 3.42
C LEU A 150 6.68 -12.01 3.53
N SER A 151 6.42 -12.69 2.41
CA SER A 151 5.28 -13.59 2.20
C SER A 151 5.72 -15.02 1.92
N THR A 152 4.88 -15.99 2.27
CA THR A 152 5.04 -17.40 1.90
C THR A 152 4.43 -17.71 0.53
N GLY A 153 3.48 -16.90 0.08
CA GLY A 153 2.84 -17.00 -1.22
C GLY A 153 3.53 -16.12 -2.27
N ASP A 154 3.24 -16.42 -3.53
CA ASP A 154 3.63 -15.60 -4.66
C ASP A 154 2.36 -15.04 -5.34
N PRO A 155 2.04 -13.76 -5.14
CA PRO A 155 0.82 -13.15 -5.68
C PRO A 155 0.83 -13.00 -7.22
N ALA A 156 1.85 -13.50 -7.92
CA ALA A 156 1.86 -13.49 -9.39
C ALA A 156 0.77 -14.35 -10.04
N GLY A 157 0.21 -15.29 -9.30
CA GLY A 157 -0.89 -16.15 -9.75
C GLY A 157 -2.25 -15.77 -9.16
N GLY A 158 -2.33 -14.70 -8.36
CA GLY A 158 -3.55 -14.29 -7.66
C GLY A 158 -3.24 -13.42 -6.44
N GLU A 159 -4.25 -13.07 -5.67
CA GLU A 159 -4.14 -12.20 -4.49
C GLU A 159 -3.68 -12.94 -3.22
N ASP A 160 -3.32 -14.21 -3.32
CA ASP A 160 -2.94 -15.02 -2.17
C ASP A 160 -1.51 -14.73 -1.71
N LEU A 161 -1.40 -13.96 -0.64
CA LEU A 161 -0.14 -13.73 0.06
C LEU A 161 0.33 -14.94 0.88
N GLY A 162 -0.57 -15.88 1.18
CA GLY A 162 -0.31 -16.87 2.22
C GLY A 162 -0.07 -16.21 3.58
N ASP A 163 0.77 -16.82 4.42
CA ASP A 163 1.24 -16.16 5.64
C ASP A 163 2.26 -15.07 5.30
N PHE A 164 2.25 -13.97 6.02
CA PHE A 164 3.18 -12.86 5.79
C PHE A 164 3.65 -12.18 7.07
N GLU A 165 4.85 -11.61 7.00
CA GLU A 165 5.41 -10.70 7.99
C GLU A 165 5.33 -9.27 7.47
N ASP A 166 4.70 -8.38 8.21
CA ASP A 166 4.60 -6.95 7.88
C ASP A 166 5.85 -6.21 8.35
N LEU A 167 6.71 -5.83 7.41
CA LEU A 167 7.96 -5.11 7.70
C LEU A 167 7.76 -3.60 7.86
N GLY A 168 6.55 -3.10 7.63
CA GLY A 168 6.20 -1.70 7.81
C GLY A 168 5.74 -1.01 6.53
N GLY A 169 5.38 0.29 6.66
CA GLY A 169 5.00 1.12 5.52
C GLY A 169 6.13 1.29 4.52
N LEU A 170 5.80 1.31 3.21
CA LEU A 170 6.75 1.66 2.18
C LEU A 170 7.20 3.12 2.40
N LYS A 171 8.50 3.35 2.58
CA LYS A 171 9.04 4.67 2.93
C LYS A 171 9.00 5.63 1.76
N GLY A 172 9.15 5.11 0.55
CA GLY A 172 9.00 5.82 -0.71
C GLY A 172 8.75 4.85 -1.85
N ASN A 173 8.00 5.29 -2.86
CA ASN A 173 7.77 4.48 -4.04
C ASN A 173 8.94 4.51 -5.04
N ILE A 174 9.94 5.37 -4.80
CA ILE A 174 11.17 5.46 -5.61
C ILE A 174 12.40 5.52 -4.70
N GLY A 175 13.43 4.74 -5.04
CA GLY A 175 14.79 4.84 -4.49
C GLY A 175 15.16 3.73 -3.52
N ASN A 176 16.30 3.94 -2.82
CA ASN A 176 16.91 2.93 -1.96
C ASN A 176 16.34 3.02 -0.54
N GLN A 177 15.97 1.88 0.03
CA GLN A 177 15.41 1.80 1.38
C GLN A 177 15.65 0.43 2.01
N GLN A 178 15.57 0.33 3.33
CA GLN A 178 15.84 -0.92 4.04
C GLN A 178 14.88 -1.11 5.23
N TYR A 179 14.67 -2.37 5.60
CA TYR A 179 13.76 -2.81 6.66
C TYR A 179 14.47 -3.84 7.54
N MET A 180 14.21 -3.80 8.84
CA MET A 180 14.67 -4.87 9.74
C MET A 180 13.79 -6.09 9.53
N LEU A 181 14.42 -7.26 9.42
CA LEU A 181 13.69 -8.52 9.51
C LEU A 181 13.54 -8.91 10.99
N PRO A 182 12.35 -9.36 11.41
CA PRO A 182 12.18 -9.96 12.72
C PRO A 182 13.10 -11.16 12.94
N ASP A 183 13.50 -11.38 14.19
CA ASP A 183 14.27 -12.56 14.55
C ASP A 183 13.45 -13.83 14.29
N GLY A 184 14.14 -14.89 13.85
CA GLY A 184 13.50 -16.19 13.62
C GLY A 184 12.74 -16.37 12.30
N VAL A 185 12.58 -15.32 11.46
CA VAL A 185 11.96 -15.47 10.13
C VAL A 185 12.72 -16.48 9.29
N ASP A 186 12.02 -17.51 8.81
CA ASP A 186 12.59 -18.54 7.94
C ASP A 186 12.45 -18.13 6.46
N LEU A 187 13.56 -17.74 5.85
CA LEU A 187 13.62 -17.38 4.42
C LEU A 187 13.36 -18.57 3.48
N GLY A 188 13.33 -19.81 3.99
CA GLY A 188 12.90 -20.96 3.22
C GLY A 188 11.38 -21.04 3.07
N ARG A 189 10.67 -20.46 4.02
CA ARG A 189 9.20 -20.36 4.03
C ARG A 189 8.73 -19.02 3.50
N TYR A 190 9.31 -17.92 3.98
CA TYR A 190 9.00 -16.56 3.57
C TYR A 190 9.96 -16.11 2.46
N SER A 191 9.64 -16.47 1.23
CA SER A 191 10.54 -16.32 0.09
C SER A 191 10.15 -15.25 -0.91
N THR A 192 9.10 -14.47 -0.65
CA THR A 192 8.64 -13.43 -1.58
C THR A 192 8.50 -12.10 -0.86
N VAL A 193 9.15 -11.06 -1.37
CA VAL A 193 8.91 -9.67 -0.97
C VAL A 193 7.74 -9.15 -1.78
N VAL A 194 6.72 -8.59 -1.12
CA VAL A 194 5.54 -8.03 -1.76
C VAL A 194 5.35 -6.59 -1.32
N VAL A 195 5.17 -5.69 -2.26
CA VAL A 195 4.63 -4.36 -1.98
C VAL A 195 3.13 -4.42 -2.14
N TRP A 196 2.44 -4.32 -1.01
CA TRP A 196 1.00 -4.48 -0.87
C TRP A 196 0.32 -3.17 -0.57
N CYS A 197 -0.74 -2.85 -1.30
CA CYS A 197 -1.63 -1.75 -0.97
C CYS A 197 -2.74 -2.25 -0.03
N ARG A 198 -2.62 -1.92 1.27
CA ARG A 198 -3.59 -2.36 2.27
C ARG A 198 -4.96 -1.70 2.11
N ALA A 199 -5.01 -0.46 1.59
CA ALA A 199 -6.26 0.26 1.37
C ALA A 199 -7.14 -0.39 0.30
N PHE A 200 -6.55 -1.05 -0.69
CA PHE A 200 -7.25 -1.67 -1.82
C PHE A 200 -7.08 -3.20 -1.86
N SER A 201 -6.35 -3.77 -0.90
CA SER A 201 -6.08 -5.22 -0.81
C SER A 201 -5.48 -5.80 -2.10
N VAL A 202 -4.48 -5.11 -2.67
CA VAL A 202 -3.86 -5.50 -3.95
C VAL A 202 -2.34 -5.49 -3.88
N ALA A 203 -1.72 -6.51 -4.51
CA ALA A 203 -0.28 -6.57 -4.68
C ALA A 203 0.16 -5.67 -5.84
N PHE A 204 1.00 -4.67 -5.57
CA PHE A 204 1.55 -3.77 -6.58
C PHE A 204 2.67 -4.44 -7.37
N THR A 205 3.64 -4.98 -6.67
CA THR A 205 4.82 -5.64 -7.24
C THR A 205 5.37 -6.67 -6.27
N SER A 206 6.08 -7.66 -6.76
CA SER A 206 6.74 -8.69 -5.93
C SER A 206 8.15 -9.01 -6.42
N ALA A 207 8.98 -9.54 -5.51
CA ALA A 207 10.29 -10.09 -5.82
C ALA A 207 10.45 -11.45 -5.13
N ALA A 208 10.60 -12.52 -5.90
CA ALA A 208 10.93 -13.83 -5.37
C ALA A 208 12.40 -13.86 -4.95
N LEU A 209 12.67 -14.24 -3.71
CA LEU A 209 14.00 -14.29 -3.14
C LEU A 209 14.64 -15.67 -3.39
N GLU A 210 15.71 -15.69 -4.16
CA GLU A 210 16.55 -16.86 -4.33
C GLU A 210 17.70 -16.82 -3.32
N ARG A 211 18.05 -17.96 -2.76
CA ARG A 211 19.19 -18.06 -1.81
C ARG A 211 20.51 -17.85 -2.55
N ALA A 212 21.38 -16.99 -1.99
CA ALA A 212 22.70 -16.64 -2.53
C ALA A 212 23.76 -17.70 -2.19
#